data_9391654107ba550da4c53458c0861ab4
#
_entry.id   9391654107ba550da4c53458c0861ab4
#
_cell.length_a   1.000
_cell.length_b   1.000
_cell.length_c   1.000
_cell.angle_alpha   90.00
_cell.angle_beta   90.00
_cell.angle_gamma   90.00
#
_symmetry.space_group_name_H-M   'P 1'
#
loop_
_entity.id
_entity.type
_entity.pdbx_description
1 polymer ?
#
loop_
_entity_poly.entity_id
_entity_poly.type
_entity_poly.pdbx_seq_one_letter_code
_entity_poly.pdbx_strand_id
1 'polypeptide(L)'
;MASILNVILNYLLIFGNFGFPKLGISGSAIATIIALSINLIFYMYLCRKQLKITFLNFKIYINNLKFLCKKSTSLVGQEILEGGIFIIGVNAMIARTGDIQLSGYLLISQILSIILISMYMYYSSILTLVNERYGSKQLMDLKELPRVTLGLIMVFYIVLSIIFVFLKYEVVAFIANDTNLINYATSILTFIIIANIFNPLHNVYKYALQTIGQSNYVLIKTDIINLITFVMMVMTIYVFNLNIFGVFINLFFNYVMLSIIFSRKYKGILNGIEGNKKKILA
;
A
#
# COMPACT_ATOMS: atom_id res chain seq x y z
N MET A 1 -0.99 18.92 8.61
CA MET A 1 -1.50 20.26 8.24
C MET A 1 -2.45 20.18 7.03
N ALA A 2 -2.06 19.64 5.90
CA ALA A 2 -2.92 19.52 4.71
C ALA A 2 -4.25 18.79 4.97
N SER A 3 -4.25 17.71 5.74
CA SER A 3 -5.46 16.94 6.03
C SER A 3 -6.49 17.74 6.86
N ILE A 4 -6.03 18.49 7.85
CA ILE A 4 -6.91 19.35 8.65
C ILE A 4 -7.51 20.46 7.79
N LEU A 5 -6.67 21.10 6.97
CA LEU A 5 -7.11 22.13 6.04
C LEU A 5 -8.11 21.57 5.00
N ASN A 6 -7.85 20.37 4.50
CA ASN A 6 -8.75 19.68 3.57
C ASN A 6 -10.12 19.41 4.20
N VAL A 7 -10.17 18.94 5.46
CA VAL A 7 -11.45 18.73 6.17
C VAL A 7 -12.22 20.06 6.33
N ILE A 8 -11.55 21.13 6.72
CA ILE A 8 -12.19 22.45 6.87
C ILE A 8 -12.71 22.95 5.51
N LEU A 9 -11.90 22.88 4.47
CA LEU A 9 -12.30 23.31 3.12
C LEU A 9 -13.42 22.45 2.55
N ASN A 10 -13.42 21.13 2.80
CA ASN A 10 -14.53 20.25 2.44
C ASN A 10 -15.83 20.68 3.12
N TYR A 11 -15.80 20.97 4.41
CA TYR A 11 -16.98 21.47 5.13
C TYR A 11 -17.53 22.76 4.56
N LEU A 12 -16.66 23.68 4.15
CA LEU A 12 -17.04 24.97 3.56
C LEU A 12 -17.59 24.82 2.12
N LEU A 13 -16.89 24.07 1.26
CA LEU A 13 -17.17 24.03 -0.18
C LEU A 13 -18.18 22.95 -0.59
N ILE A 14 -18.29 21.84 0.14
CA ILE A 14 -19.29 20.82 -0.15
C ILE A 14 -20.68 21.30 0.28
N PHE A 15 -20.78 21.82 1.51
CA PHE A 15 -22.06 22.18 2.11
C PHE A 15 -22.45 23.65 1.91
N GLY A 16 -21.51 24.52 1.51
CA GLY A 16 -21.78 25.93 1.29
C GLY A 16 -21.91 26.72 2.60
N ASN A 17 -21.24 26.29 3.67
CA ASN A 17 -21.30 26.95 4.97
C ASN A 17 -20.52 28.28 4.96
N PHE A 18 -20.85 29.20 5.88
CA PHE A 18 -20.21 30.50 6.06
C PHE A 18 -20.20 31.39 4.80
N GLY A 19 -21.21 31.25 3.92
CA GLY A 19 -21.34 32.08 2.71
C GLY A 19 -20.56 31.60 1.49
N PHE A 20 -19.92 30.42 1.59
CA PHE A 20 -19.27 29.78 0.45
C PHE A 20 -20.31 29.12 -0.50
N PRO A 21 -20.01 29.04 -1.81
CA PRO A 21 -20.92 28.38 -2.74
C PRO A 21 -20.99 26.86 -2.45
N LYS A 22 -22.20 26.30 -2.47
CA LYS A 22 -22.43 24.85 -2.33
C LYS A 22 -22.04 24.14 -3.62
N LEU A 23 -20.83 23.62 -3.69
CA LEU A 23 -20.27 22.97 -4.88
C LEU A 23 -20.38 21.43 -4.88
N GLY A 24 -20.84 20.81 -3.78
CA GLY A 24 -20.97 19.37 -3.68
C GLY A 24 -19.65 18.62 -3.97
N ILE A 25 -19.69 17.61 -4.84
CA ILE A 25 -18.51 16.78 -5.19
C ILE A 25 -17.38 17.65 -5.78
N SER A 26 -17.68 18.64 -6.63
CA SER A 26 -16.68 19.54 -7.17
C SER A 26 -15.98 20.38 -6.07
N GLY A 27 -16.72 20.72 -5.01
CA GLY A 27 -16.18 21.37 -3.82
C GLY A 27 -15.10 20.56 -3.13
N SER A 28 -15.29 19.24 -3.02
CA SER A 28 -14.28 18.33 -2.46
C SER A 28 -12.99 18.28 -3.30
N ALA A 29 -13.12 18.23 -4.62
CA ALA A 29 -11.98 18.24 -5.52
C ALA A 29 -11.18 19.55 -5.38
N ILE A 30 -11.86 20.70 -5.38
CA ILE A 30 -11.23 22.03 -5.20
C ILE A 30 -10.57 22.14 -3.81
N ALA A 31 -11.23 21.68 -2.75
CA ALA A 31 -10.68 21.67 -1.39
C ALA A 31 -9.36 20.88 -1.32
N THR A 32 -9.31 19.73 -1.99
CA THR A 32 -8.12 18.89 -2.04
C THR A 32 -6.97 19.59 -2.78
N ILE A 33 -7.26 20.21 -3.95
CA ILE A 33 -6.24 20.95 -4.72
C ILE A 33 -5.69 22.11 -3.88
N ILE A 34 -6.55 22.90 -3.24
CA ILE A 34 -6.12 24.03 -2.41
C ILE A 34 -5.27 23.54 -1.23
N ALA A 35 -5.70 22.50 -0.51
CA ALA A 35 -4.98 21.98 0.63
C ALA A 35 -3.59 21.45 0.25
N LEU A 36 -3.47 20.74 -0.89
CA LEU A 36 -2.19 20.26 -1.39
C LEU A 36 -1.29 21.40 -1.89
N SER A 37 -1.85 22.42 -2.54
CA SER A 37 -1.10 23.58 -3.00
C SER A 37 -0.51 24.37 -1.84
N ILE A 38 -1.31 24.62 -0.79
CA ILE A 38 -0.83 25.29 0.43
C ILE A 38 0.25 24.47 1.11
N ASN A 39 0.06 23.13 1.18
CA ASN A 39 1.06 22.23 1.75
C ASN A 39 2.39 22.27 0.98
N LEU A 40 2.33 22.29 -0.35
CA LEU A 40 3.52 22.42 -1.21
C LEU A 40 4.26 23.73 -0.94
N ILE A 41 3.54 24.87 -0.92
CA ILE A 41 4.12 26.19 -0.65
C ILE A 41 4.78 26.20 0.74
N PHE A 42 4.13 25.61 1.73
CA PHE A 42 4.65 25.50 3.09
C PHE A 42 5.94 24.66 3.14
N TYR A 43 5.99 23.54 2.45
CA TYR A 43 7.22 22.72 2.34
C TYR A 43 8.34 23.48 1.61
N MET A 44 8.03 24.17 0.52
CA MET A 44 9.03 24.98 -0.20
C MET A 44 9.61 26.07 0.71
N TYR A 45 8.75 26.70 1.52
CA TYR A 45 9.20 27.71 2.49
C TYR A 45 10.12 27.11 3.58
N LEU A 46 9.75 25.98 4.16
CA LEU A 46 10.57 25.30 5.19
C LEU A 46 11.91 24.80 4.64
N CYS A 47 11.90 24.23 3.44
CA CYS A 47 13.08 23.65 2.83
C CYS A 47 13.94 24.66 2.05
N ARG A 48 13.56 25.93 1.99
CA ARG A 48 14.24 26.97 1.17
C ARG A 48 15.74 27.07 1.40
N LYS A 49 16.22 26.87 2.65
CA LYS A 49 17.63 26.91 2.99
C LYS A 49 18.40 25.65 2.53
N GLN A 50 17.74 24.52 2.50
CA GLN A 50 18.36 23.23 2.16
C GLN A 50 18.36 22.99 0.64
N LEU A 51 17.30 23.42 -0.04
CA LEU A 51 17.14 23.17 -1.47
C LEU A 51 18.02 24.06 -2.36
N LYS A 52 18.60 25.18 -1.83
CA LYS A 52 19.34 26.16 -2.65
C LYS A 52 18.75 26.28 -4.05
N ILE A 53 17.43 26.46 -4.13
CA ILE A 53 16.70 26.47 -5.39
C ILE A 53 17.13 27.71 -6.15
N THR A 54 18.11 27.55 -7.01
CA THR A 54 18.46 28.52 -8.03
C THR A 54 17.50 28.26 -9.19
N PHE A 55 16.36 28.95 -9.19
CA PHE A 55 15.32 28.83 -10.22
C PHE A 55 15.80 29.12 -11.66
N LEU A 56 17.06 29.47 -11.85
CA LEU A 56 17.59 30.05 -13.07
C LEU A 56 18.49 29.13 -13.90
N ASN A 57 18.79 27.91 -13.47
CA ASN A 57 19.63 26.98 -14.25
C ASN A 57 18.93 25.63 -14.44
N PHE A 58 17.86 25.61 -15.22
CA PHE A 58 17.27 24.36 -15.77
C PHE A 58 18.16 23.81 -16.89
N LYS A 59 19.34 23.33 -16.54
CA LYS A 59 20.10 22.47 -17.45
C LYS A 59 19.51 21.08 -17.37
N ILE A 60 18.60 20.73 -18.28
CA ILE A 60 18.06 19.37 -18.39
C ILE A 60 19.18 18.47 -18.90
N TYR A 61 19.76 17.66 -18.03
CA TYR A 61 20.70 16.62 -18.42
C TYR A 61 19.92 15.44 -18.98
N ILE A 62 19.74 15.37 -20.29
CA ILE A 62 18.95 14.34 -21.00
C ILE A 62 19.38 12.91 -20.61
N ASN A 63 20.68 12.68 -20.39
CA ASN A 63 21.19 11.39 -19.94
C ASN A 63 20.68 11.01 -18.55
N ASN A 64 20.59 11.96 -17.62
CA ASN A 64 20.06 11.72 -16.29
C ASN A 64 18.54 11.48 -16.35
N LEU A 65 17.82 12.22 -17.20
CA LEU A 65 16.40 12.00 -17.42
C LEU A 65 16.12 10.60 -17.98
N LYS A 66 16.86 10.17 -18.99
CA LYS A 66 16.74 8.83 -19.57
C LYS A 66 17.03 7.73 -18.55
N PHE A 67 18.04 7.91 -17.71
CA PHE A 67 18.36 6.99 -16.63
C PHE A 67 17.22 6.90 -15.60
N LEU A 68 16.68 8.06 -15.19
CA LEU A 68 15.55 8.11 -14.25
C LEU A 68 14.30 7.45 -14.84
N CYS A 69 13.94 7.78 -16.08
CA CYS A 69 12.81 7.15 -16.76
C CYS A 69 12.95 5.62 -16.83
N LYS A 70 14.15 5.13 -17.20
CA LYS A 70 14.42 3.69 -17.23
C LYS A 70 14.29 3.02 -15.86
N LYS A 71 14.73 3.68 -14.80
CA LYS A 71 14.59 3.18 -13.42
C LYS A 71 13.15 3.22 -12.91
N SER A 72 12.41 4.26 -13.28
CA SER A 72 11.02 4.45 -12.84
C SER A 72 10.05 3.52 -13.58
N THR A 73 10.37 3.04 -14.77
CA THR A 73 9.45 2.22 -15.59
C THR A 73 8.94 0.99 -14.86
N SER A 74 9.81 0.28 -14.13
CA SER A 74 9.40 -0.91 -13.38
C SER A 74 8.51 -0.58 -12.17
N LEU A 75 8.73 0.57 -11.52
CA LEU A 75 7.89 1.01 -10.40
C LEU A 75 6.52 1.48 -10.88
N VAL A 76 6.50 2.26 -11.98
CA VAL A 76 5.24 2.70 -12.62
C VAL A 76 4.47 1.51 -13.18
N GLY A 77 5.16 0.57 -13.85
CA GLY A 77 4.54 -0.66 -14.34
C GLY A 77 3.91 -1.48 -13.21
N GLN A 78 4.58 -1.59 -12.07
CA GLN A 78 4.06 -2.28 -10.90
C GLN A 78 2.82 -1.58 -10.32
N GLU A 79 2.84 -0.26 -10.22
CA GLU A 79 1.69 0.50 -9.73
C GLU A 79 0.46 0.34 -10.64
N ILE A 80 0.65 0.33 -11.96
CA ILE A 80 -0.42 0.10 -12.92
C ILE A 80 -0.96 -1.33 -12.85
N LEU A 81 -0.09 -2.32 -12.81
CA LEU A 81 -0.48 -3.73 -12.85
C LEU A 81 -1.08 -4.19 -11.51
N GLU A 82 -0.45 -3.84 -10.39
CA GLU A 82 -0.88 -4.25 -9.05
C GLU A 82 -1.97 -3.32 -8.51
N GLY A 83 -1.72 -2.01 -8.49
CA GLY A 83 -2.64 -1.00 -7.94
C GLY A 83 -3.86 -0.73 -8.84
N GLY A 84 -3.72 -0.92 -10.16
CA GLY A 84 -4.80 -0.74 -11.13
C GLY A 84 -5.44 -2.07 -11.54
N ILE A 85 -4.78 -2.78 -12.45
CA ILE A 85 -5.39 -3.92 -13.16
C ILE A 85 -5.78 -5.06 -12.21
N PHE A 86 -4.89 -5.44 -11.27
CA PHE A 86 -5.19 -6.52 -10.33
C PHE A 86 -6.34 -6.17 -9.40
N ILE A 87 -6.38 -4.96 -8.83
CA ILE A 87 -7.48 -4.52 -7.95
C ILE A 87 -8.81 -4.45 -8.72
N ILE A 88 -8.81 -3.91 -9.95
CA ILE A 88 -10.01 -3.90 -10.79
C ILE A 88 -10.48 -5.33 -11.08
N GLY A 89 -9.55 -6.24 -11.37
CA GLY A 89 -9.85 -7.65 -11.60
C GLY A 89 -10.48 -8.32 -10.36
N VAL A 90 -9.92 -8.09 -9.17
CA VAL A 90 -10.48 -8.61 -7.89
C VAL A 90 -11.88 -8.05 -7.65
N ASN A 91 -12.08 -6.74 -7.82
CA ASN A 91 -13.40 -6.11 -7.67
C ASN A 91 -14.42 -6.69 -8.67
N ALA A 92 -14.03 -6.89 -9.93
CA ALA A 92 -14.88 -7.50 -10.94
C ALA A 92 -15.25 -8.95 -10.60
N MET A 93 -14.34 -9.72 -10.01
CA MET A 93 -14.60 -11.07 -9.53
C MET A 93 -15.60 -11.09 -8.36
N ILE A 94 -15.44 -10.17 -7.40
CA ILE A 94 -16.35 -10.05 -6.26
C ILE A 94 -17.73 -9.57 -6.74
N ALA A 95 -17.81 -8.63 -7.69
CA ALA A 95 -19.07 -8.16 -8.27
C ALA A 95 -19.88 -9.31 -8.91
N ARG A 96 -19.20 -10.34 -9.46
CA ARG A 96 -19.87 -11.53 -10.01
C ARG A 96 -20.52 -12.42 -8.94
N THR A 97 -20.12 -12.27 -7.68
CA THR A 97 -20.72 -13.05 -6.58
C THR A 97 -22.01 -12.41 -6.05
N GLY A 98 -22.26 -11.13 -6.33
CA GLY A 98 -23.47 -10.37 -6.00
C GLY A 98 -23.20 -8.96 -5.47
N ASP A 99 -24.23 -8.12 -5.50
CA ASP A 99 -24.13 -6.69 -5.13
C ASP A 99 -23.83 -6.48 -3.64
N ILE A 100 -24.45 -7.29 -2.77
CA ILE A 100 -24.19 -7.24 -1.31
C ILE A 100 -22.75 -7.64 -1.01
N GLN A 101 -22.21 -8.62 -1.73
CA GLN A 101 -20.84 -9.09 -1.59
C GLN A 101 -19.84 -8.00 -1.97
N LEU A 102 -20.07 -7.33 -3.09
CA LEU A 102 -19.23 -6.22 -3.52
C LEU A 102 -19.31 -5.04 -2.56
N SER A 103 -20.52 -4.62 -2.18
CA SER A 103 -20.71 -3.51 -1.24
C SER A 103 -20.10 -3.80 0.12
N GLY A 104 -20.27 -5.02 0.64
CA GLY A 104 -19.65 -5.47 1.87
C GLY A 104 -18.12 -5.49 1.80
N TYR A 105 -17.55 -5.97 0.69
CA TYR A 105 -16.12 -5.93 0.46
C TYR A 105 -15.57 -4.50 0.44
N LEU A 106 -16.21 -3.58 -0.28
CA LEU A 106 -15.77 -2.18 -0.36
C LEU A 106 -15.81 -1.49 1.01
N LEU A 107 -16.86 -1.75 1.80
CA LEU A 107 -16.97 -1.25 3.17
C LEU A 107 -15.85 -1.79 4.04
N ILE A 108 -15.60 -3.11 4.02
CA ILE A 108 -14.55 -3.74 4.82
C ILE A 108 -13.17 -3.30 4.35
N SER A 109 -12.97 -3.04 3.06
CA SER A 109 -11.71 -2.52 2.55
C SER A 109 -11.34 -1.16 3.14
N GLN A 110 -12.33 -0.31 3.44
CA GLN A 110 -12.10 0.95 4.17
C GLN A 110 -11.66 0.68 5.61
N ILE A 111 -12.31 -0.24 6.31
CA ILE A 111 -11.91 -0.66 7.67
C ILE A 111 -10.49 -1.26 7.65
N LEU A 112 -10.22 -2.15 6.70
CA LEU A 112 -8.91 -2.77 6.54
C LEU A 112 -7.81 -1.75 6.26
N SER A 113 -8.10 -0.68 5.51
CA SER A 113 -7.14 0.39 5.26
C SER A 113 -6.73 1.13 6.54
N ILE A 114 -7.63 1.24 7.52
CA ILE A 114 -7.33 1.78 8.86
C ILE A 114 -6.43 0.81 9.64
N ILE A 115 -6.74 -0.48 9.62
CA ILE A 115 -5.92 -1.51 10.28
C ILE A 115 -4.50 -1.55 9.69
N LEU A 116 -4.37 -1.34 8.39
CA LEU A 116 -3.10 -1.36 7.67
C LEU A 116 -2.39 0.01 7.65
N ILE A 117 -2.91 1.05 8.30
CA ILE A 117 -2.36 2.41 8.24
C ILE A 117 -0.89 2.46 8.71
N SER A 118 -0.55 1.71 9.77
CA SER A 118 0.82 1.59 10.26
C SER A 118 1.75 1.02 9.19
N MET A 119 1.29 0.04 8.42
CA MET A 119 2.03 -0.57 7.33
C MET A 119 2.47 0.48 6.30
N TYR A 120 1.56 1.35 5.85
CA TYR A 120 1.88 2.39 4.88
C TYR A 120 2.89 3.42 5.40
N MET A 121 2.81 3.77 6.69
CA MET A 121 3.76 4.69 7.33
C MET A 121 5.17 4.09 7.44
N TYR A 122 5.26 2.83 7.84
CA TYR A 122 6.57 2.15 7.97
C TYR A 122 7.23 1.85 6.62
N TYR A 123 6.47 1.73 5.52
CA TYR A 123 7.06 1.52 4.19
C TYR A 123 7.92 2.71 3.74
N SER A 124 7.47 3.93 3.96
CA SER A 124 8.27 5.11 3.62
C SER A 124 9.57 5.16 4.43
N SER A 125 9.50 4.74 5.69
CA SER A 125 10.67 4.66 6.58
C SER A 125 11.66 3.58 6.11
N ILE A 126 11.17 2.40 5.71
CA ILE A 126 12.05 1.32 5.25
C ILE A 126 12.77 1.68 3.95
N LEU A 127 12.08 2.38 3.03
CA LEU A 127 12.70 2.88 1.80
C LEU A 127 13.90 3.78 2.10
N THR A 128 13.76 4.70 3.05
CA THR A 128 14.81 5.64 3.43
C THR A 128 15.96 4.94 4.16
N LEU A 129 15.64 4.19 5.21
CA LEU A 129 16.66 3.54 6.06
C LEU A 129 17.44 2.45 5.32
N VAL A 130 16.77 1.61 4.52
CA VAL A 130 17.47 0.59 3.73
C VAL A 130 18.39 1.22 2.69
N ASN A 131 17.96 2.32 2.03
CA ASN A 131 18.78 3.03 1.06
C ASN A 131 20.05 3.62 1.72
N GLU A 132 19.92 4.26 2.88
CA GLU A 132 21.03 4.82 3.65
C GLU A 132 22.02 3.73 4.07
N ARG A 133 21.53 2.63 4.66
CA ARG A 133 22.39 1.53 5.15
C ARG A 133 23.00 0.73 4.00
N TYR A 134 22.29 0.59 2.89
CA TYR A 134 22.84 -0.05 1.69
C TYR A 134 23.96 0.81 1.08
N GLY A 135 23.79 2.13 1.00
CA GLY A 135 24.80 3.06 0.52
C GLY A 135 26.04 3.10 1.41
N SER A 136 25.87 3.03 2.74
CA SER A 136 26.96 3.01 3.73
C SER A 136 27.57 1.61 3.94
N LYS A 137 27.09 0.57 3.24
CA LYS A 137 27.57 -0.84 3.34
C LYS A 137 27.45 -1.44 4.75
N GLN A 138 26.50 -1.00 5.56
CA GLN A 138 26.22 -1.52 6.90
C GLN A 138 25.32 -2.75 6.83
N LEU A 139 25.91 -3.93 6.56
CA LEU A 139 25.16 -5.17 6.25
C LEU A 139 24.36 -5.75 7.43
N MET A 140 24.83 -5.57 8.67
CA MET A 140 24.11 -6.06 9.85
C MET A 140 22.78 -5.34 10.00
N ASP A 141 22.78 -4.02 9.89
CA ASP A 141 21.55 -3.21 9.97
C ASP A 141 20.55 -3.57 8.87
N LEU A 142 21.04 -3.86 7.65
CA LEU A 142 20.19 -4.29 6.53
C LEU A 142 19.44 -5.60 6.80
N LYS A 143 19.97 -6.51 7.60
CA LYS A 143 19.28 -7.75 7.98
C LYS A 143 18.22 -7.52 9.06
N GLU A 144 18.48 -6.59 9.97
CA GLU A 144 17.63 -6.31 11.11
C GLU A 144 16.45 -5.37 10.77
N LEU A 145 16.70 -4.36 9.93
CA LEU A 145 15.71 -3.35 9.58
C LEU A 145 14.34 -3.95 9.14
N PRO A 146 14.27 -4.89 8.18
CA PRO A 146 12.98 -5.47 7.80
C PRO A 146 12.31 -6.26 8.93
N ARG A 147 13.09 -6.89 9.81
CA ARG A 147 12.54 -7.66 10.95
C ARG A 147 11.93 -6.74 12.00
N VAL A 148 12.66 -5.68 12.38
CA VAL A 148 12.19 -4.69 13.35
C VAL A 148 10.95 -3.98 12.80
N THR A 149 11.01 -3.53 11.55
CA THR A 149 9.87 -2.87 10.89
C THR A 149 8.65 -3.79 10.84
N LEU A 150 8.83 -5.05 10.47
CA LEU A 150 7.74 -6.02 10.47
C LEU A 150 7.18 -6.24 11.88
N GLY A 151 8.04 -6.38 12.89
CA GLY A 151 7.60 -6.53 14.27
C GLY A 151 6.70 -5.38 14.73
N LEU A 152 7.11 -4.14 14.45
CA LEU A 152 6.30 -2.96 14.77
C LEU A 152 4.98 -2.93 14.03
N ILE A 153 4.98 -3.20 12.72
CA ILE A 153 3.75 -3.27 11.92
C ILE A 153 2.80 -4.33 12.47
N MET A 154 3.32 -5.53 12.79
CA MET A 154 2.49 -6.63 13.29
C MET A 154 1.89 -6.35 14.66
N VAL A 155 2.59 -5.65 15.54
CA VAL A 155 2.02 -5.21 16.84
C VAL A 155 0.80 -4.32 16.60
N PHE A 156 0.94 -3.27 15.76
CA PHE A 156 -0.18 -2.39 15.44
C PHE A 156 -1.31 -3.12 14.70
N TYR A 157 -0.95 -3.98 13.74
CA TYR A 157 -1.92 -4.79 13.00
C TYR A 157 -2.76 -5.67 13.93
N ILE A 158 -2.12 -6.38 14.84
CA ILE A 158 -2.80 -7.28 15.79
C ILE A 158 -3.68 -6.48 16.74
N VAL A 159 -3.15 -5.40 17.34
CA VAL A 159 -3.91 -4.56 18.29
C VAL A 159 -5.15 -3.97 17.61
N LEU A 160 -4.99 -3.34 16.45
CA LEU A 160 -6.13 -2.78 15.70
C LEU A 160 -7.09 -3.88 15.25
N SER A 161 -6.60 -5.02 14.77
CA SER A 161 -7.44 -6.16 14.37
C SER A 161 -8.30 -6.66 15.52
N ILE A 162 -7.74 -6.78 16.71
CA ILE A 162 -8.49 -7.19 17.91
C ILE A 162 -9.59 -6.17 18.20
N ILE A 163 -9.27 -4.87 18.26
CA ILE A 163 -10.23 -3.80 18.51
C ILE A 163 -11.37 -3.85 17.48
N PHE A 164 -11.04 -3.94 16.18
CA PHE A 164 -12.04 -3.96 15.13
C PHE A 164 -12.88 -5.25 15.08
N VAL A 165 -12.33 -6.39 15.52
CA VAL A 165 -13.10 -7.64 15.64
C VAL A 165 -14.06 -7.56 16.82
N PHE A 166 -13.66 -6.98 17.95
CA PHE A 166 -14.56 -6.79 19.11
C PHE A 166 -15.67 -5.78 18.82
N LEU A 167 -15.35 -4.68 18.15
CA LEU A 167 -16.29 -3.60 17.81
C LEU A 167 -16.85 -3.72 16.37
N LYS A 168 -16.86 -4.93 15.81
CA LYS A 168 -17.20 -5.14 14.38
C LYS A 168 -18.58 -4.62 13.99
N TYR A 169 -19.58 -4.82 14.86
CA TYR A 169 -20.93 -4.37 14.59
C TYR A 169 -21.04 -2.86 14.64
N GLU A 170 -20.52 -2.24 15.68
CA GLU A 170 -20.55 -0.79 15.90
C GLU A 170 -19.82 -0.03 14.79
N VAL A 171 -18.66 -0.52 14.41
CA VAL A 171 -17.84 0.09 13.35
C VAL A 171 -18.53 -0.02 11.98
N VAL A 172 -19.09 -1.19 11.65
CA VAL A 172 -19.79 -1.39 10.40
C VAL A 172 -21.09 -0.58 10.37
N ALA A 173 -21.87 -0.55 11.47
CA ALA A 173 -23.10 0.22 11.59
C ALA A 173 -22.86 1.74 11.59
N PHE A 174 -21.65 2.20 11.98
CA PHE A 174 -21.28 3.61 11.84
C PHE A 174 -21.11 4.06 10.37
N ILE A 175 -20.71 3.14 9.50
CA ILE A 175 -20.43 3.44 8.08
C ILE A 175 -21.65 3.15 7.19
N ALA A 176 -22.44 2.13 7.50
CA ALA A 176 -23.55 1.66 6.68
C ALA A 176 -24.89 1.78 7.43
N ASN A 177 -25.96 2.08 6.67
CA ASN A 177 -27.33 2.18 7.21
C ASN A 177 -28.20 0.96 6.88
N ASP A 178 -27.82 0.13 5.88
CA ASP A 178 -28.55 -1.06 5.48
C ASP A 178 -28.25 -2.23 6.42
N THR A 179 -29.27 -2.76 7.08
CA THR A 179 -29.13 -3.88 8.04
C THR A 179 -28.62 -5.16 7.38
N ASN A 180 -28.99 -5.44 6.14
CA ASN A 180 -28.52 -6.62 5.41
C ASN A 180 -27.03 -6.51 5.11
N LEU A 181 -26.59 -5.33 4.68
CA LEU A 181 -25.18 -5.03 4.42
C LEU A 181 -24.35 -5.09 5.71
N ILE A 182 -24.87 -4.53 6.83
CA ILE A 182 -24.22 -4.57 8.15
C ILE A 182 -24.00 -6.02 8.59
N ASN A 183 -25.04 -6.84 8.57
CA ASN A 183 -24.98 -8.25 8.96
C ASN A 183 -23.98 -9.03 8.10
N TYR A 184 -24.04 -8.83 6.79
CA TYR A 184 -23.13 -9.48 5.86
C TYR A 184 -21.67 -9.07 6.10
N ALA A 185 -21.37 -7.76 6.13
CA ALA A 185 -20.02 -7.25 6.35
C ALA A 185 -19.45 -7.71 7.70
N THR A 186 -20.26 -7.66 8.77
CA THR A 186 -19.85 -8.11 10.10
C THR A 186 -19.49 -9.60 10.14
N SER A 187 -20.20 -10.45 9.35
CA SER A 187 -19.92 -11.90 9.28
C SER A 187 -18.59 -12.23 8.62
N ILE A 188 -18.15 -11.46 7.61
CA ILE A 188 -16.94 -11.73 6.84
C ILE A 188 -15.72 -10.92 7.29
N LEU A 189 -15.89 -9.85 8.10
CA LEU A 189 -14.80 -8.96 8.52
C LEU A 189 -13.62 -9.71 9.16
N THR A 190 -13.89 -10.59 10.11
CA THR A 190 -12.85 -11.36 10.79
C THR A 190 -12.05 -12.24 9.83
N PHE A 191 -12.74 -12.87 8.88
CA PHE A 191 -12.10 -13.71 7.86
C PHE A 191 -11.18 -12.89 6.96
N ILE A 192 -11.62 -11.69 6.55
CA ILE A 192 -10.83 -10.79 5.70
C ILE A 192 -9.58 -10.26 6.43
N ILE A 193 -9.70 -9.94 7.72
CA ILE A 193 -8.55 -9.56 8.55
C ILE A 193 -7.54 -10.72 8.58
N ILE A 194 -7.96 -11.94 8.85
CA ILE A 194 -7.07 -13.11 8.87
C ILE A 194 -6.41 -13.32 7.49
N ALA A 195 -7.16 -13.20 6.41
CA ALA A 195 -6.65 -13.34 5.06
C ALA A 195 -5.54 -12.33 4.70
N ASN A 196 -5.50 -11.18 5.37
CA ASN A 196 -4.50 -10.13 5.16
C ASN A 196 -3.28 -10.19 6.10
N ILE A 197 -3.15 -11.21 6.96
CA ILE A 197 -2.07 -11.28 7.97
C ILE A 197 -0.66 -11.30 7.35
N PHE A 198 -0.50 -11.86 6.15
CA PHE A 198 0.77 -11.89 5.42
C PHE A 198 0.98 -10.67 4.51
N ASN A 199 0.00 -9.80 4.36
CA ASN A 199 0.10 -8.58 3.56
C ASN A 199 1.25 -7.66 4.05
N PRO A 200 1.42 -7.38 5.36
CA PRO A 200 2.58 -6.63 5.84
C PRO A 200 3.92 -7.28 5.51
N LEU A 201 4.03 -8.59 5.64
CA LEU A 201 5.28 -9.33 5.45
C LEU A 201 5.79 -9.23 4.01
N HIS A 202 4.92 -9.46 3.02
CA HIS A 202 5.35 -9.37 1.62
C HIS A 202 5.72 -7.93 1.25
N ASN A 203 5.00 -6.93 1.73
CA ASN A 203 5.25 -5.53 1.40
C ASN A 203 6.56 -5.02 2.01
N VAL A 204 6.90 -5.36 3.26
CA VAL A 204 8.18 -4.98 3.87
C VAL A 204 9.36 -5.46 3.00
N TYR A 205 9.36 -6.71 2.57
CA TYR A 205 10.43 -7.24 1.72
C TYR A 205 10.35 -6.75 0.27
N LYS A 206 9.17 -6.46 -0.26
CA LYS A 206 8.95 -5.82 -1.55
C LYS A 206 9.67 -4.47 -1.61
N TYR A 207 9.39 -3.58 -0.67
CA TYR A 207 10.00 -2.26 -0.61
C TYR A 207 11.50 -2.31 -0.34
N ALA A 208 11.95 -3.20 0.55
CA ALA A 208 13.39 -3.41 0.79
C ALA A 208 14.13 -3.87 -0.49
N LEU A 209 13.55 -4.78 -1.29
CA LEU A 209 14.11 -5.21 -2.57
C LEU A 209 14.13 -4.08 -3.61
N GLN A 210 13.07 -3.30 -3.71
CA GLN A 210 13.01 -2.15 -4.63
C GLN A 210 14.12 -1.16 -4.33
N THR A 211 14.37 -0.89 -3.05
CA THR A 211 15.40 0.06 -2.58
C THR A 211 16.81 -0.38 -2.98
N ILE A 212 17.11 -1.68 -2.92
CA ILE A 212 18.41 -2.22 -3.35
C ILE A 212 18.51 -2.49 -4.86
N GLY A 213 17.61 -1.89 -5.63
CA GLY A 213 17.66 -1.92 -7.11
C GLY A 213 17.05 -3.17 -7.75
N GLN A 214 16.26 -3.96 -7.02
CA GLN A 214 15.60 -5.16 -7.53
C GLN A 214 14.15 -4.93 -8.00
N SER A 215 13.80 -3.71 -8.41
CA SER A 215 12.43 -3.35 -8.81
C SER A 215 11.88 -4.22 -9.96
N ASN A 216 12.71 -4.54 -10.97
CA ASN A 216 12.30 -5.43 -12.06
C ASN A 216 11.98 -6.86 -11.58
N TYR A 217 12.77 -7.38 -10.64
CA TYR A 217 12.49 -8.70 -10.06
C TYR A 217 11.17 -8.69 -9.29
N VAL A 218 10.93 -7.64 -8.51
CA VAL A 218 9.68 -7.46 -7.76
C VAL A 218 8.50 -7.40 -8.73
N LEU A 219 8.56 -6.54 -9.76
CA LEU A 219 7.52 -6.42 -10.79
C LEU A 219 7.17 -7.78 -11.40
N ILE A 220 8.15 -8.47 -11.99
CA ILE A 220 7.91 -9.74 -12.71
C ILE A 220 7.32 -10.81 -11.76
N LYS A 221 7.84 -10.92 -10.52
CA LYS A 221 7.35 -11.93 -9.58
C LYS A 221 5.95 -11.61 -9.06
N THR A 222 5.66 -10.33 -8.78
CA THR A 222 4.30 -9.91 -8.39
C THR A 222 3.31 -10.23 -9.51
N ASP A 223 3.62 -9.89 -10.75
CA ASP A 223 2.70 -10.08 -11.88
C ASP A 223 2.43 -11.56 -12.16
N ILE A 224 3.46 -12.40 -12.11
CA ILE A 224 3.30 -13.85 -12.27
C ILE A 224 2.39 -14.42 -11.17
N ILE A 225 2.63 -14.06 -9.91
CA ILE A 225 1.82 -14.57 -8.79
C ILE A 225 0.40 -14.01 -8.85
N ASN A 226 0.22 -12.72 -9.21
CA ASN A 226 -1.10 -12.12 -9.39
C ASN A 226 -1.90 -12.80 -10.50
N LEU A 227 -1.25 -13.13 -11.62
CA LEU A 227 -1.90 -13.86 -12.71
C LEU A 227 -2.34 -15.27 -12.27
N ILE A 228 -1.46 -16.00 -11.58
CA ILE A 228 -1.81 -17.32 -11.01
C ILE A 228 -2.98 -17.19 -10.03
N THR A 229 -2.91 -16.20 -9.14
CA THR A 229 -3.97 -15.93 -8.16
C THR A 229 -5.31 -15.62 -8.85
N PHE A 230 -5.28 -14.84 -9.92
CA PHE A 230 -6.48 -14.51 -10.67
C PHE A 230 -7.12 -15.76 -11.32
N VAL A 231 -6.31 -16.64 -11.92
CA VAL A 231 -6.78 -17.92 -12.46
C VAL A 231 -7.38 -18.80 -11.37
N MET A 232 -6.72 -18.87 -10.20
CA MET A 232 -7.23 -19.63 -9.04
C MET A 232 -8.54 -19.03 -8.50
N MET A 233 -8.71 -17.69 -8.50
CA MET A 233 -9.97 -17.04 -8.13
C MET A 233 -11.11 -17.43 -9.06
N VAL A 234 -10.87 -17.48 -10.38
CA VAL A 234 -11.85 -17.96 -11.36
C VAL A 234 -12.27 -19.39 -11.02
N MET A 235 -11.34 -20.27 -10.76
CA MET A 235 -11.63 -21.65 -10.40
C MET A 235 -12.42 -21.77 -9.08
N THR A 236 -12.02 -21.04 -8.05
CA THR A 236 -12.69 -21.11 -6.74
C THR A 236 -14.10 -20.53 -6.76
N ILE A 237 -14.38 -19.52 -7.57
CA ILE A 237 -15.72 -18.93 -7.71
C ILE A 237 -16.61 -19.81 -8.58
N TYR A 238 -16.16 -20.21 -9.78
CA TYR A 238 -17.02 -20.86 -10.76
C TYR A 238 -17.09 -22.37 -10.68
N VAL A 239 -16.02 -23.05 -10.22
CA VAL A 239 -15.98 -24.50 -10.10
C VAL A 239 -16.34 -24.94 -8.68
N PHE A 240 -15.74 -24.30 -7.66
CA PHE A 240 -15.97 -24.69 -6.26
C PHE A 240 -17.08 -23.92 -5.57
N ASN A 241 -17.67 -22.89 -6.21
CA ASN A 241 -18.76 -22.07 -5.66
C ASN A 241 -18.46 -21.46 -4.28
N LEU A 242 -17.18 -21.13 -4.01
CA LEU A 242 -16.78 -20.57 -2.73
C LEU A 242 -17.11 -19.08 -2.57
N ASN A 243 -17.72 -18.45 -3.58
CA ASN A 243 -18.10 -17.05 -3.57
C ASN A 243 -16.95 -16.13 -3.09
N ILE A 244 -17.24 -15.17 -2.23
CA ILE A 244 -16.25 -14.21 -1.69
C ILE A 244 -15.13 -14.89 -0.90
N PHE A 245 -15.41 -16.01 -0.21
CA PHE A 245 -14.38 -16.74 0.54
C PHE A 245 -13.29 -17.28 -0.37
N GLY A 246 -13.65 -17.73 -1.58
CA GLY A 246 -12.69 -18.16 -2.59
C GLY A 246 -11.72 -17.05 -2.97
N VAL A 247 -12.19 -15.80 -3.10
CA VAL A 247 -11.33 -14.66 -3.40
C VAL A 247 -10.31 -14.44 -2.29
N PHE A 248 -10.74 -14.40 -1.03
CA PHE A 248 -9.84 -14.10 0.09
C PHE A 248 -8.87 -15.24 0.42
N ILE A 249 -9.26 -16.48 0.23
CA ILE A 249 -8.35 -17.63 0.33
C ILE A 249 -7.22 -17.46 -0.69
N ASN A 250 -7.53 -17.12 -1.93
CA ASN A 250 -6.53 -16.89 -2.96
C ASN A 250 -5.65 -15.66 -2.68
N LEU A 251 -6.20 -14.58 -2.14
CA LEU A 251 -5.41 -13.44 -1.70
C LEU A 251 -4.46 -13.80 -0.56
N PHE A 252 -4.90 -14.59 0.41
CA PHE A 252 -4.04 -15.11 1.48
C PHE A 252 -2.85 -15.89 0.91
N PHE A 253 -3.09 -16.85 0.00
CA PHE A 253 -2.03 -17.59 -0.66
C PHE A 253 -1.12 -16.70 -1.50
N ASN A 254 -1.65 -15.68 -2.18
CA ASN A 254 -0.87 -14.69 -2.90
C ASN A 254 0.14 -14.00 -1.97
N TYR A 255 -0.32 -13.47 -0.84
CA TYR A 255 0.54 -12.80 0.14
C TYR A 255 1.57 -13.74 0.76
N VAL A 256 1.21 -14.99 1.05
CA VAL A 256 2.15 -16.01 1.54
C VAL A 256 3.24 -16.29 0.51
N MET A 257 2.88 -16.53 -0.74
CA MET A 257 3.84 -16.85 -1.81
C MET A 257 4.78 -15.67 -2.06
N LEU A 258 4.26 -14.46 -2.17
CA LEU A 258 5.08 -13.26 -2.34
C LEU A 258 6.01 -13.03 -1.13
N SER A 259 5.53 -13.27 0.09
CA SER A 259 6.33 -13.17 1.30
C SER A 259 7.53 -14.11 1.27
N ILE A 260 7.32 -15.36 0.88
CA ILE A 260 8.38 -16.37 0.78
C ILE A 260 9.39 -15.98 -0.31
N ILE A 261 8.91 -15.62 -1.49
CA ILE A 261 9.76 -15.26 -2.64
C ILE A 261 10.63 -14.05 -2.30
N PHE A 262 10.04 -12.97 -1.79
CA PHE A 262 10.75 -11.72 -1.53
C PHE A 262 11.71 -11.83 -0.34
N SER A 263 11.30 -12.47 0.75
CA SER A 263 12.18 -12.67 1.91
C SER A 263 13.39 -13.55 1.58
N ARG A 264 13.21 -14.64 0.79
CA ARG A 264 14.32 -15.49 0.33
C ARG A 264 15.27 -14.73 -0.58
N LYS A 265 14.75 -13.96 -1.54
CA LYS A 265 15.58 -13.17 -2.46
C LYS A 265 16.38 -12.12 -1.71
N TYR A 266 15.75 -11.37 -0.78
CA TYR A 266 16.43 -10.35 0.02
C TYR A 266 17.57 -10.95 0.85
N LYS A 267 17.29 -12.03 1.59
CA LYS A 267 18.32 -12.74 2.38
C LYS A 267 19.46 -13.27 1.52
N GLY A 268 19.14 -13.83 0.34
CA GLY A 268 20.14 -14.34 -0.60
C GLY A 268 21.10 -13.27 -1.10
N ILE A 269 20.59 -12.07 -1.39
CA ILE A 269 21.45 -10.93 -1.81
C ILE A 269 22.39 -10.51 -0.68
N LEU A 270 21.88 -10.36 0.54
CA LEU A 270 22.70 -9.97 1.68
C LEU A 270 23.79 -10.99 2.01
N ASN A 271 23.48 -12.28 1.96
CA ASN A 271 24.46 -13.35 2.17
C ASN A 271 25.56 -13.35 1.08
N GLY A 272 25.21 -13.06 -0.17
CA GLY A 272 26.16 -12.89 -1.27
C GLY A 272 27.13 -11.73 -1.05
N ILE A 273 26.64 -10.60 -0.55
CA ILE A 273 27.47 -9.43 -0.24
C ILE A 273 28.44 -9.75 0.93
N GLU A 274 27.97 -10.44 1.98
CA GLU A 274 28.84 -10.87 3.10
C GLU A 274 29.94 -11.85 2.65
N GLY A 275 29.58 -12.83 1.81
CA GLY A 275 30.54 -13.79 1.29
C GLY A 275 31.67 -13.12 0.49
N ASN A 276 31.33 -12.13 -0.34
CA ASN A 276 32.31 -11.36 -1.08
C ASN A 276 33.19 -10.50 -0.18
N LYS A 277 32.63 -9.89 0.89
CA LYS A 277 33.40 -9.08 1.84
C LYS A 277 34.43 -9.95 2.61
N LYS A 278 34.06 -11.16 3.01
CA LYS A 278 34.99 -12.11 3.67
C LYS A 278 36.11 -12.57 2.76
N LYS A 279 35.83 -12.76 1.44
CA LYS A 279 36.88 -13.15 0.45
C LYS A 279 37.87 -12.04 0.14
N ILE A 280 37.52 -10.77 0.32
CA ILE A 280 38.42 -9.62 0.10
C ILE A 280 39.33 -9.37 1.33
N LEU A 281 38.88 -9.82 2.52
CA LEU A 281 39.61 -9.63 3.78
C LEU A 281 40.49 -10.84 4.18
N ALA A 282 40.35 -11.97 3.47
CA ALA A 282 41.19 -13.16 3.59
C ALA A 282 42.24 -13.20 2.48
#